data_6a02a792e4dc0e70d958dcb608dc6b9e
#
_entry.id   6a02a792e4dc0e70d958dcb608dc6b9e
#
_cell.length_a   1.000
_cell.length_b   1.000
_cell.length_c   1.000
_cell.angle_alpha   90.00
_cell.angle_beta   90.00
_cell.angle_gamma   90.00
#
_symmetry.space_group_name_H-M   'P 1'
#
loop_
_entity.id
_entity.type
_entity.pdbx_description
1 polymer ?
#
loop_
_entity_poly.entity_id
_entity_poly.type
_entity_poly.pdbx_seq_one_letter_code
_entity_poly.pdbx_strand_id
1 'polypeptide(L)'
;NNNCGGDYVTNNGHSNNHEEYSNNQAQQANHSIQLDETNRDDVRLIGQHLKLIGLDRTAQMLMQESGCTLEHPAATKFREHVLSGDWHKADYDLQELQNIVECDKLSKHNLIEMKFLILEQKYLEYLDDSRPIDALHVLRNELTPLQHNTPRVHQLSSYMMCTNNEVISFNCFFTD
;
A
#
# COMPACT_ATOMS: atom_id res chain seq x y z
N ASN A 1 -87.06 -17.66 28.05
CA ASN A 1 -86.50 -18.96 28.43
C ASN A 1 -85.05 -19.07 27.90
N ASN A 2 -84.08 -18.84 28.80
CA ASN A 2 -83.02 -19.71 29.20
C ASN A 2 -82.07 -20.16 28.05
N ASN A 3 -80.79 -20.06 28.05
CA ASN A 3 -79.86 -20.45 29.10
C ASN A 3 -78.44 -19.98 28.76
N CYS A 4 -77.67 -19.83 29.81
CA CYS A 4 -76.27 -19.52 29.84
C CYS A 4 -75.34 -20.62 29.27
N GLY A 5 -74.21 -20.26 28.80
CA GLY A 5 -73.06 -21.15 28.55
C GLY A 5 -71.83 -20.31 28.24
N GLY A 6 -71.02 -20.04 29.27
CA GLY A 6 -69.71 -19.40 29.09
C GLY A 6 -68.67 -20.45 28.73
N ASP A 7 -67.82 -20.11 27.78
CA ASP A 7 -66.59 -20.84 27.53
C ASP A 7 -65.40 -19.88 27.61
N TYR A 8 -64.55 -20.16 28.58
CA TYR A 8 -63.26 -19.51 28.78
C TYR A 8 -62.29 -20.02 27.72
N VAL A 9 -61.84 -19.16 26.82
CA VAL A 9 -60.70 -19.45 25.97
C VAL A 9 -59.47 -18.74 26.54
N THR A 10 -58.62 -19.58 27.11
CA THR A 10 -57.25 -19.18 27.51
C THR A 10 -56.41 -18.85 26.29
N ASN A 11 -56.00 -17.60 26.19
CA ASN A 11 -55.11 -17.14 25.14
C ASN A 11 -53.68 -17.26 25.65
N ASN A 12 -52.96 -18.33 25.25
CA ASN A 12 -51.52 -18.44 25.39
C ASN A 12 -50.86 -17.69 24.24
N GLY A 13 -50.52 -16.44 24.45
CA GLY A 13 -49.64 -15.67 23.59
C GLY A 13 -48.20 -15.76 24.09
N HIS A 14 -47.41 -16.67 23.53
CA HIS A 14 -45.96 -16.62 23.67
C HIS A 14 -45.29 -16.90 22.32
N SER A 15 -44.29 -16.12 22.04
CA SER A 15 -43.28 -16.32 20.99
C SER A 15 -43.62 -15.80 19.59
N ASN A 16 -43.18 -14.58 19.29
CA ASN A 16 -42.66 -14.23 17.96
C ASN A 16 -41.85 -12.92 17.96
N ASN A 17 -41.10 -12.60 19.04
CA ASN A 17 -40.25 -11.39 19.06
C ASN A 17 -38.75 -11.67 18.86
N HIS A 18 -38.36 -12.90 18.47
CA HIS A 18 -36.92 -13.23 18.27
C HIS A 18 -36.46 -13.27 16.79
N GLU A 19 -37.37 -13.29 15.84
CA GLU A 19 -37.00 -13.33 14.42
C GLU A 19 -36.88 -11.96 13.76
N GLU A 20 -37.47 -10.92 14.32
CA GLU A 20 -37.39 -9.57 13.75
C GLU A 20 -36.09 -8.85 14.05
N TYR A 21 -35.36 -9.21 15.12
CA TYR A 21 -34.06 -8.62 15.44
C TYR A 21 -32.90 -9.15 14.59
N SER A 22 -33.02 -10.36 14.04
CA SER A 22 -31.96 -10.95 13.22
C SER A 22 -31.97 -10.47 11.77
N ASN A 23 -33.10 -10.03 11.25
CA ASN A 23 -33.18 -9.56 9.87
C ASN A 23 -32.73 -8.09 9.66
N ASN A 24 -32.68 -7.30 10.72
CA ASN A 24 -32.23 -5.91 10.62
C ASN A 24 -30.71 -5.73 10.61
N GLN A 25 -29.93 -6.76 11.01
CA GLN A 25 -28.47 -6.69 10.94
C GLN A 25 -27.91 -7.13 9.60
N ALA A 26 -28.65 -7.86 8.78
CA ALA A 26 -28.20 -8.30 7.45
C ALA A 26 -28.44 -7.24 6.34
N GLN A 27 -29.23 -6.21 6.58
CA GLN A 27 -29.53 -5.19 5.58
C GLN A 27 -28.67 -3.91 5.68
N GLN A 28 -27.78 -3.81 6.67
CA GLN A 28 -26.88 -2.64 6.83
C GLN A 28 -25.56 -2.75 6.04
N ALA A 29 -25.33 -3.82 5.28
CA ALA A 29 -24.02 -4.11 4.68
C ALA A 29 -23.80 -3.49 3.28
N ASN A 30 -24.72 -2.72 2.69
CA ASN A 30 -24.57 -2.23 1.31
C ASN A 30 -24.95 -0.77 1.11
N HIS A 31 -24.79 0.08 2.12
CA HIS A 31 -24.85 1.53 1.88
C HIS A 31 -23.44 2.05 1.64
N SER A 32 -22.93 1.86 0.43
CA SER A 32 -21.69 2.54 0.00
C SER A 32 -21.99 4.04 -0.01
N ILE A 33 -21.45 4.74 0.98
CA ILE A 33 -21.51 6.20 1.05
C ILE A 33 -20.82 6.73 -0.20
N GLN A 34 -21.57 7.36 -1.11
CA GLN A 34 -20.97 8.05 -2.24
C GLN A 34 -20.37 9.37 -1.73
N LEU A 35 -19.10 9.32 -1.39
CA LEU A 35 -18.33 10.51 -1.02
C LEU A 35 -17.94 11.28 -2.28
N ASP A 36 -18.01 12.60 -2.25
CA ASP A 36 -17.37 13.47 -3.23
C ASP A 36 -15.82 13.40 -3.11
N GLU A 37 -15.11 13.99 -4.03
CA GLU A 37 -13.66 13.88 -4.10
C GLU A 37 -12.98 14.54 -2.89
N THR A 38 -13.48 15.69 -2.44
CA THR A 38 -13.00 16.41 -1.26
C THR A 38 -13.15 15.57 0.01
N ASN A 39 -14.34 15.00 0.22
CA ASN A 39 -14.61 14.14 1.36
C ASN A 39 -13.78 12.85 1.33
N ARG A 40 -13.43 12.31 0.14
CA ARG A 40 -12.52 11.18 0.00
C ARG A 40 -11.11 11.51 0.46
N ASP A 41 -10.62 12.68 0.12
CA ASP A 41 -9.28 13.12 0.54
C ASP A 41 -9.24 13.37 2.05
N ASP A 42 -10.29 13.95 2.64
CA ASP A 42 -10.42 14.10 4.08
C ASP A 42 -10.40 12.73 4.78
N VAL A 43 -11.17 11.76 4.28
CA VAL A 43 -11.17 10.38 4.81
C VAL A 43 -9.78 9.73 4.71
N ARG A 44 -9.06 9.94 3.60
CA ARG A 44 -7.68 9.42 3.45
C ARG A 44 -6.73 10.04 4.46
N LEU A 45 -6.79 11.36 4.65
CA LEU A 45 -5.96 12.07 5.65
C LEU A 45 -6.25 11.59 7.07
N ILE A 46 -7.52 11.42 7.43
CA ILE A 46 -7.93 10.86 8.73
C ILE A 46 -7.40 9.44 8.88
N GLY A 47 -7.57 8.60 7.87
CA GLY A 47 -7.07 7.22 7.88
C GLY A 47 -5.55 7.12 8.02
N GLN A 48 -4.80 7.99 7.33
CA GLN A 48 -3.35 8.09 7.47
C GLN A 48 -2.96 8.53 8.89
N HIS A 49 -3.65 9.52 9.46
CA HIS A 49 -3.41 9.97 10.82
C HIS A 49 -3.69 8.87 11.85
N LEU A 50 -4.78 8.13 11.70
CA LEU A 50 -5.12 7.00 12.57
C LEU A 50 -4.03 5.91 12.54
N LYS A 51 -3.48 5.59 11.36
CA LYS A 51 -2.33 4.68 11.25
C LYS A 51 -1.08 5.23 11.94
N LEU A 52 -0.79 6.50 11.75
CA LEU A 52 0.38 7.15 12.36
C LEU A 52 0.38 7.07 13.88
N ILE A 53 -0.79 7.19 14.52
CA ILE A 53 -0.95 7.08 15.98
C ILE A 53 -1.20 5.64 16.46
N GLY A 54 -1.10 4.62 15.58
CA GLY A 54 -1.20 3.19 15.93
C GLY A 54 -2.63 2.65 16.02
N LEU A 55 -3.65 3.35 15.52
CA LEU A 55 -5.04 2.91 15.51
C LEU A 55 -5.40 2.19 14.19
N ASP A 56 -4.65 1.13 13.86
CA ASP A 56 -4.77 0.42 12.58
C ASP A 56 -6.16 -0.18 12.34
N ARG A 57 -6.79 -0.75 13.37
CA ARG A 57 -8.15 -1.32 13.24
C ARG A 57 -9.17 -0.26 12.90
N THR A 58 -9.10 0.91 13.55
CA THR A 58 -10.01 2.02 13.30
C THR A 58 -9.81 2.58 11.89
N ALA A 59 -8.55 2.69 11.44
CA ALA A 59 -8.22 3.09 10.07
C ALA A 59 -8.78 2.09 9.05
N GLN A 60 -8.65 0.79 9.28
CA GLN A 60 -9.21 -0.25 8.41
C GLN A 60 -10.74 -0.18 8.34
N MET A 61 -11.40 0.00 9.47
CA MET A 61 -12.86 0.14 9.51
C MET A 61 -13.32 1.39 8.74
N LEU A 62 -12.64 2.53 8.94
CA LEU A 62 -12.93 3.76 8.21
C LEU A 62 -12.79 3.56 6.68
N MET A 63 -11.73 2.88 6.23
CA MET A 63 -11.53 2.59 4.80
C MET A 63 -12.60 1.64 4.26
N GLN A 64 -12.98 0.63 5.03
CA GLN A 64 -14.01 -0.33 4.65
C GLN A 64 -15.39 0.31 4.55
N GLU A 65 -15.76 1.16 5.52
CA GLU A 65 -17.05 1.85 5.55
C GLU A 65 -17.16 2.93 4.46
N SER A 66 -16.10 3.70 4.25
CA SER A 66 -16.06 4.76 3.25
C SER A 66 -15.87 4.26 1.82
N GLY A 67 -15.41 3.01 1.64
CA GLY A 67 -14.97 2.49 0.34
C GLY A 67 -13.71 3.17 -0.22
N CYS A 68 -13.00 3.96 0.61
CA CYS A 68 -11.77 4.62 0.22
C CYS A 68 -10.56 3.70 0.38
N THR A 69 -9.53 3.94 -0.42
CA THR A 69 -8.21 3.32 -0.24
C THR A 69 -7.22 4.39 0.18
N LEU A 70 -6.33 4.07 1.14
CA LEU A 70 -5.31 5.02 1.62
C LEU A 70 -4.25 5.31 0.57
N GLU A 71 -3.97 4.34 -0.27
CA GLU A 71 -2.99 4.41 -1.34
C GLU A 71 -3.64 4.12 -2.68
N HIS A 72 -3.12 4.71 -3.74
CA HIS A 72 -3.52 4.34 -5.08
C HIS A 72 -3.10 2.88 -5.36
N PRO A 73 -3.93 2.05 -6.03
CA PRO A 73 -3.61 0.64 -6.28
C PRO A 73 -2.27 0.43 -6.98
N ALA A 74 -1.87 1.32 -7.89
CA ALA A 74 -0.56 1.28 -8.54
C ALA A 74 0.59 1.52 -7.55
N ALA A 75 0.43 2.41 -6.57
CA ALA A 75 1.43 2.65 -5.53
C ALA A 75 1.58 1.43 -4.60
N THR A 76 0.47 0.76 -4.28
CA THR A 76 0.50 -0.48 -3.50
C THR A 76 1.27 -1.58 -4.23
N LYS A 77 0.98 -1.83 -5.52
CA LYS A 77 1.69 -2.81 -6.34
C LYS A 77 3.19 -2.50 -6.43
N PHE A 78 3.52 -1.24 -6.73
CA PHE A 78 4.89 -0.78 -6.77
C PHE A 78 5.65 -1.10 -5.47
N ARG A 79 5.06 -0.75 -4.33
CA ARG A 79 5.65 -1.04 -3.01
C ARG A 79 5.83 -2.54 -2.78
N GLU A 80 4.86 -3.37 -3.15
CA GLU A 80 4.93 -4.83 -3.03
C GLU A 80 6.06 -5.41 -3.88
N HIS A 81 6.21 -4.97 -5.13
CA HIS A 81 7.28 -5.45 -6.01
C HIS A 81 8.66 -4.98 -5.55
N VAL A 82 8.78 -3.74 -5.02
CA VAL A 82 10.03 -3.26 -4.41
C VAL A 82 10.40 -4.13 -3.19
N LEU A 83 9.45 -4.39 -2.28
CA LEU A 83 9.70 -5.19 -1.09
C LEU A 83 9.99 -6.66 -1.38
N SER A 84 9.52 -7.19 -2.52
CA SER A 84 9.80 -8.56 -2.97
C SER A 84 11.08 -8.69 -3.80
N GLY A 85 11.77 -7.59 -4.12
CA GLY A 85 12.94 -7.57 -4.99
C GLY A 85 12.64 -7.89 -6.47
N ASP A 86 11.37 -7.77 -6.90
CA ASP A 86 11.00 -7.95 -8.31
C ASP A 86 11.23 -6.65 -9.10
N TRP A 87 12.49 -6.38 -9.39
CA TRP A 87 12.95 -5.11 -9.97
C TRP A 87 12.37 -4.82 -11.35
N HIS A 88 12.05 -5.84 -12.13
CA HIS A 88 11.43 -5.67 -13.44
C HIS A 88 9.99 -5.18 -13.32
N LYS A 89 9.23 -5.74 -12.39
CA LYS A 89 7.86 -5.28 -12.14
C LYS A 89 7.84 -3.93 -11.45
N ALA A 90 8.77 -3.69 -10.51
CA ALA A 90 8.90 -2.39 -9.86
C ALA A 90 9.20 -1.27 -10.86
N ASP A 91 10.07 -1.48 -11.85
CA ASP A 91 10.34 -0.49 -12.91
C ASP A 91 9.12 -0.24 -13.80
N TYR A 92 8.37 -1.29 -14.13
CA TYR A 92 7.12 -1.17 -14.87
C TYR A 92 6.06 -0.38 -14.09
N ASP A 93 5.85 -0.72 -12.82
CA ASP A 93 4.89 -0.01 -11.96
C ASP A 93 5.28 1.46 -11.75
N LEU A 94 6.58 1.77 -11.68
CA LEU A 94 7.04 3.14 -11.60
C LEU A 94 6.67 3.94 -12.86
N GLN A 95 6.73 3.32 -14.05
CA GLN A 95 6.29 3.95 -15.28
C GLN A 95 4.76 4.16 -15.31
N GLU A 96 3.99 3.20 -14.80
CA GLU A 96 2.53 3.38 -14.63
C GLU A 96 2.22 4.54 -13.68
N LEU A 97 2.92 4.61 -12.54
CA LEU A 97 2.79 5.73 -11.60
C LEU A 97 3.15 7.06 -12.23
N GLN A 98 4.19 7.10 -13.05
CA GLN A 98 4.56 8.30 -13.79
C GLN A 98 3.42 8.80 -14.67
N ASN A 99 2.75 7.93 -15.41
CA ASN A 99 1.63 8.30 -16.29
C ASN A 99 0.42 8.83 -15.51
N ILE A 100 0.17 8.29 -14.32
CA ILE A 100 -0.91 8.74 -13.43
C ILE A 100 -0.60 10.11 -12.84
N VAL A 101 0.65 10.34 -12.48
CA VAL A 101 1.11 11.52 -11.75
C VAL A 101 1.44 12.69 -12.69
N GLU A 102 1.65 12.46 -13.98
CA GLU A 102 1.81 13.55 -14.96
C GLU A 102 0.62 14.52 -14.99
N CYS A 103 -0.55 14.08 -14.53
CA CYS A 103 -1.71 14.95 -14.32
C CYS A 103 -1.61 15.80 -13.05
N ASP A 104 -0.81 15.45 -12.05
CA ASP A 104 -0.76 16.10 -10.74
C ASP A 104 0.67 16.16 -10.16
N LYS A 105 1.28 17.33 -10.29
CA LYS A 105 2.30 17.92 -9.39
C LYS A 105 3.50 17.12 -8.87
N LEU A 106 3.68 15.83 -9.16
CA LEU A 106 4.91 15.14 -8.76
C LEU A 106 6.05 15.61 -9.69
N SER A 107 7.02 16.26 -9.12
CA SER A 107 8.19 16.76 -9.87
C SER A 107 8.86 15.60 -10.60
N LYS A 108 9.19 15.78 -11.88
CA LYS A 108 10.04 14.85 -12.65
C LYS A 108 11.31 14.46 -11.88
N HIS A 109 11.78 15.36 -11.03
CA HIS A 109 12.92 15.13 -10.15
C HIS A 109 12.68 13.98 -9.18
N ASN A 110 11.53 13.93 -8.51
CA ASN A 110 11.21 12.87 -7.54
C ASN A 110 11.11 11.50 -8.22
N LEU A 111 10.59 11.45 -9.45
CA LEU A 111 10.53 10.20 -10.21
C LEU A 111 11.93 9.68 -10.61
N ILE A 112 12.81 10.59 -11.02
CA ILE A 112 14.20 10.25 -11.32
C ILE A 112 14.92 9.76 -10.06
N GLU A 113 14.68 10.40 -8.91
CA GLU A 113 15.22 9.98 -7.62
C GLU A 113 14.70 8.59 -7.21
N MET A 114 13.39 8.35 -7.32
CA MET A 114 12.81 7.02 -7.05
C MET A 114 13.43 5.95 -7.96
N LYS A 115 13.57 6.24 -9.26
CA LYS A 115 14.23 5.33 -10.19
C LYS A 115 15.68 5.08 -9.82
N PHE A 116 16.40 6.11 -9.43
CA PHE A 116 17.79 6.00 -8.98
C PHE A 116 17.89 5.08 -7.76
N LEU A 117 17.04 5.25 -6.74
CA LEU A 117 17.05 4.44 -5.53
C LEU A 117 16.75 2.95 -5.81
N ILE A 118 15.81 2.66 -6.71
CA ILE A 118 15.50 1.28 -7.13
C ILE A 118 16.70 0.64 -7.81
N LEU A 119 17.31 1.36 -8.73
CA LEU A 119 18.48 0.85 -9.48
C LEU A 119 19.71 0.71 -8.58
N GLU A 120 19.87 1.59 -7.62
CA GLU A 120 20.92 1.47 -6.60
C GLU A 120 20.73 0.20 -5.77
N GLN A 121 19.53 -0.05 -5.28
CA GLN A 121 19.24 -1.25 -4.51
C GLN A 121 19.41 -2.52 -5.36
N LYS A 122 18.91 -2.56 -6.58
CA LYS A 122 19.12 -3.64 -7.54
C LYS A 122 20.61 -3.92 -7.78
N TYR A 123 21.41 -2.88 -7.92
CA TYR A 123 22.85 -2.98 -8.07
C TYR A 123 23.51 -3.62 -6.85
N LEU A 124 23.14 -3.17 -5.65
CA LEU A 124 23.69 -3.68 -4.40
C LEU A 124 23.32 -5.15 -4.16
N GLU A 125 22.10 -5.55 -4.47
CA GLU A 125 21.68 -6.95 -4.39
C GLU A 125 22.46 -7.84 -5.36
N TYR A 126 22.71 -7.39 -6.59
CA TYR A 126 23.54 -8.16 -7.51
C TYR A 126 24.99 -8.32 -7.02
N LEU A 127 25.52 -7.33 -6.30
CA LEU A 127 26.85 -7.48 -5.68
C LEU A 127 26.81 -8.48 -4.52
N ASP A 128 25.78 -8.42 -3.67
CA ASP A 128 25.60 -9.35 -2.55
C ASP A 128 25.40 -10.79 -3.03
N ASP A 129 24.63 -10.99 -4.09
CA ASP A 129 24.42 -12.26 -4.77
C ASP A 129 25.66 -12.79 -5.53
N SER A 130 26.77 -12.09 -5.46
CA SER A 130 28.00 -12.43 -6.22
C SER A 130 27.79 -12.45 -7.74
N ARG A 131 26.97 -11.52 -8.26
CA ARG A 131 26.67 -11.32 -9.69
C ARG A 131 27.28 -10.01 -10.23
N PRO A 132 28.59 -9.87 -10.27
CA PRO A 132 29.25 -8.60 -10.61
C PRO A 132 29.00 -8.14 -12.05
N ILE A 133 28.76 -9.07 -12.98
CA ILE A 133 28.47 -8.72 -14.39
C ILE A 133 27.12 -8.02 -14.50
N ASP A 134 26.09 -8.53 -13.79
CA ASP A 134 24.76 -7.93 -13.79
C ASP A 134 24.79 -6.58 -13.05
N ALA A 135 25.50 -6.50 -11.94
CA ALA A 135 25.74 -5.24 -11.23
C ALA A 135 26.40 -4.20 -12.15
N LEU A 136 27.46 -4.59 -12.89
CA LEU A 136 28.12 -3.70 -13.84
C LEU A 136 27.19 -3.22 -14.95
N HIS A 137 26.32 -4.11 -15.43
CA HIS A 137 25.30 -3.76 -16.42
C HIS A 137 24.37 -2.66 -15.89
N VAL A 138 23.82 -2.84 -14.67
CA VAL A 138 22.95 -1.83 -14.02
C VAL A 138 23.68 -0.51 -13.84
N LEU A 139 24.93 -0.54 -13.35
CA LEU A 139 25.70 0.68 -13.09
C LEU A 139 25.94 1.48 -14.38
N ARG A 140 26.34 0.81 -15.46
CA ARG A 140 26.74 1.47 -16.72
C ARG A 140 25.54 1.86 -17.59
N ASN A 141 24.55 1.00 -17.68
CA ASN A 141 23.49 1.14 -18.66
C ASN A 141 22.18 1.72 -18.07
N GLU A 142 22.01 1.64 -16.75
CA GLU A 142 20.80 2.07 -16.11
C GLU A 142 21.04 3.27 -15.15
N LEU A 143 22.01 3.20 -14.22
CA LEU A 143 22.32 4.27 -13.26
C LEU A 143 23.05 5.46 -13.88
N THR A 144 24.13 5.22 -14.61
CA THR A 144 24.94 6.30 -15.20
C THR A 144 24.17 7.20 -16.18
N PRO A 145 23.28 6.66 -17.04
CA PRO A 145 22.50 7.48 -17.96
C PRO A 145 21.47 8.40 -17.30
N LEU A 146 21.06 8.11 -16.05
CA LEU A 146 20.13 9.01 -15.31
C LEU A 146 20.74 10.37 -15.02
N GLN A 147 22.09 10.48 -15.00
CA GLN A 147 22.81 11.71 -14.65
C GLN A 147 22.33 12.32 -13.32
N HIS A 148 21.83 11.48 -12.43
CA HIS A 148 21.35 11.85 -11.11
C HIS A 148 22.37 11.37 -10.08
N ASN A 149 22.69 12.22 -9.09
CA ASN A 149 23.61 11.91 -8.00
C ASN A 149 24.95 11.26 -8.47
N THR A 150 25.66 11.91 -9.38
CA THR A 150 26.94 11.44 -9.91
C THR A 150 27.96 11.07 -8.83
N PRO A 151 28.10 11.83 -7.71
CA PRO A 151 28.99 11.43 -6.61
C PRO A 151 28.65 10.03 -6.05
N ARG A 152 27.36 9.72 -5.91
CA ARG A 152 26.91 8.42 -5.43
C ARG A 152 27.21 7.31 -6.44
N VAL A 153 27.03 7.56 -7.74
CA VAL A 153 27.43 6.59 -8.80
C VAL A 153 28.93 6.27 -8.76
N HIS A 154 29.78 7.28 -8.51
CA HIS A 154 31.21 7.02 -8.32
C HIS A 154 31.50 6.18 -7.08
N GLN A 155 30.81 6.43 -5.97
CA GLN A 155 30.93 5.62 -4.77
C GLN A 155 30.49 4.17 -5.01
N LEU A 156 29.36 3.95 -5.70
CA LEU A 156 28.89 2.61 -6.08
C LEU A 156 29.91 1.88 -6.96
N SER A 157 30.55 2.58 -7.92
CA SER A 157 31.58 1.97 -8.76
C SER A 157 32.81 1.49 -7.97
N SER A 158 33.12 2.13 -6.84
CA SER A 158 34.23 1.69 -5.98
C SER A 158 33.92 0.39 -5.24
N TYR A 159 32.66 0.09 -4.96
CA TYR A 159 32.26 -1.17 -4.29
C TYR A 159 32.56 -2.40 -5.14
N MET A 160 32.52 -2.29 -6.47
CA MET A 160 32.92 -3.40 -7.34
C MET A 160 34.41 -3.80 -7.18
N MET A 161 35.26 -2.85 -6.80
CA MET A 161 36.67 -3.11 -6.59
C MET A 161 36.98 -3.77 -5.24
N CYS A 162 36.03 -3.64 -4.29
CA CYS A 162 36.16 -4.20 -2.94
C CYS A 162 35.66 -5.65 -2.83
N THR A 163 35.19 -6.28 -3.91
CA THR A 163 34.56 -7.62 -3.89
C THR A 163 35.55 -8.78 -3.65
N ASN A 164 36.76 -8.51 -3.20
CA ASN A 164 37.64 -9.54 -2.67
C ASN A 164 37.53 -9.55 -1.13
N ASN A 165 36.60 -10.36 -0.60
CA ASN A 165 36.61 -10.95 0.75
C ASN A 165 36.21 -10.11 1.97
N GLU A 166 35.61 -8.93 1.88
CA GLU A 166 35.04 -8.37 3.08
C GLU A 166 33.54 -8.02 2.84
N VAL A 167 32.71 -8.75 3.57
CA VAL A 167 31.28 -8.57 3.74
C VAL A 167 30.91 -7.10 3.63
N ILE A 168 30.18 -6.73 2.60
CA ILE A 168 29.47 -5.45 2.57
C ILE A 168 28.48 -5.53 3.74
N SER A 169 28.95 -5.10 4.91
CA SER A 169 28.14 -5.01 6.10
C SER A 169 27.07 -3.96 5.82
N PHE A 170 25.83 -4.38 5.78
CA PHE A 170 24.62 -3.56 5.59
C PHE A 170 24.52 -2.36 6.56
N ASN A 171 25.43 -2.30 7.55
CA ASN A 171 25.44 -1.27 8.58
C ASN A 171 26.06 0.08 8.17
N CYS A 172 26.56 0.22 6.93
CA CYS A 172 27.09 1.53 6.49
C CYS A 172 26.07 2.47 5.85
N PHE A 173 24.82 2.03 5.69
CA PHE A 173 23.83 2.78 4.91
C PHE A 173 22.83 3.61 5.75
N PHE A 174 22.89 3.52 7.08
CA PHE A 174 21.94 4.23 7.96
C PHE A 174 22.59 5.12 9.01
N THR A 175 23.80 5.59 8.79
CA THR A 175 24.40 6.64 9.63
C THR A 175 24.81 7.82 8.75
N ASP A 176 23.88 8.74 8.57
CA ASP A 176 23.96 10.21 8.72
C ASP A 176 22.61 10.86 8.35
#